data_1c2fcd4787d4802df951ec9044cede2e
#
_entry.id   1c2fcd4787d4802df951ec9044cede2e
#
_cell.length_a   1.000
_cell.length_b   1.000
_cell.length_c   1.000
_cell.angle_alpha   90.00
_cell.angle_beta   90.00
_cell.angle_gamma   90.00
#
_symmetry.space_group_name_H-M   'P 1'
#
loop_
_entity.id
_entity.type
_entity.pdbx_description
1 polymer ?
#
loop_
_entity_poly.entity_id
_entity_poly.type
_entity_poly.pdbx_seq_one_letter_code
_entity_poly.pdbx_strand_id
1 'polypeptide(L)'
;MGKKLGVLAAAIAVAALVVGVAIPAAGSSGQASKDRTFRVTATVTEVSQIDLGAPGPSLGDEIVFSGPLLQGGHQVGHQGAVGTTVSLQRHEAQFIATYSFSGGQITAQALVILGSAAPYEVAITGGTGKYEGAKGEIDVLPATATNPNGILTFHLQD
;
A
#
# COMPACT_ATOMS: atom_id res chain seq x y z
N MET A 1 5.55 -21.05 30.84
CA MET A 1 4.50 -21.57 29.93
C MET A 1 4.11 -20.44 29.03
N GLY A 2 4.73 -20.36 27.86
CA GLY A 2 4.49 -19.29 26.88
C GLY A 2 3.22 -19.53 26.05
N LYS A 3 2.25 -18.64 26.17
CA LYS A 3 1.07 -18.63 25.29
C LYS A 3 1.47 -17.99 23.95
N LYS A 4 1.54 -18.82 22.90
CA LYS A 4 1.64 -18.34 21.51
C LYS A 4 0.31 -17.69 21.13
N LEU A 5 0.28 -16.36 20.96
CA LEU A 5 -0.85 -15.68 20.33
C LEU A 5 -0.82 -16.03 18.84
N GLY A 6 -1.90 -16.66 18.40
CA GLY A 6 -2.07 -17.01 16.99
C GLY A 6 -2.33 -15.75 16.15
N VAL A 7 -1.59 -15.64 15.06
CA VAL A 7 -1.80 -14.63 14.01
C VAL A 7 -3.15 -14.93 13.34
N LEU A 8 -4.13 -14.06 13.52
CA LEU A 8 -5.41 -14.15 12.83
C LEU A 8 -5.26 -13.46 11.47
N ALA A 9 -4.93 -14.25 10.45
CA ALA A 9 -5.04 -13.81 9.06
C ALA A 9 -6.51 -13.97 8.63
N ALA A 10 -7.26 -12.86 8.61
CA ALA A 10 -8.60 -12.86 8.06
C ALA A 10 -8.54 -12.54 6.57
N ALA A 11 -8.86 -13.52 5.75
CA ALA A 11 -9.06 -13.36 4.32
C ALA A 11 -10.52 -13.52 3.96
N ILE A 12 -11.08 -12.58 3.22
CA ILE A 12 -12.35 -12.77 2.52
C ILE A 12 -12.21 -12.16 1.12
N ALA A 13 -12.37 -12.97 0.10
CA ALA A 13 -12.45 -12.57 -1.29
C ALA A 13 -13.92 -12.39 -1.69
N VAL A 14 -14.25 -11.27 -2.32
CA VAL A 14 -15.49 -11.12 -3.09
C VAL A 14 -15.16 -10.47 -4.41
N ALA A 15 -15.44 -11.17 -5.50
CA ALA A 15 -15.34 -10.66 -6.86
C ALA A 15 -16.59 -9.87 -7.21
N ALA A 16 -16.44 -8.64 -7.65
CA ALA A 16 -17.52 -7.86 -8.27
C ALA A 16 -17.07 -7.35 -9.65
N LEU A 17 -17.87 -7.73 -10.65
CA LEU A 17 -17.78 -7.32 -12.04
C LEU A 17 -18.35 -5.90 -12.20
N VAL A 18 -17.56 -4.94 -12.68
CA VAL A 18 -18.09 -3.62 -13.03
C VAL A 18 -17.93 -3.36 -14.51
N VAL A 19 -19.07 -3.17 -15.18
CA VAL A 19 -19.20 -2.77 -16.57
C VAL A 19 -18.98 -1.26 -16.66
N GLY A 20 -17.99 -0.83 -17.44
CA GLY A 20 -17.67 0.58 -17.64
C GLY A 20 -18.56 1.25 -18.68
N VAL A 21 -19.10 2.42 -18.35
CA VAL A 21 -19.71 3.36 -19.30
C VAL A 21 -18.75 4.52 -19.53
N ALA A 22 -18.28 4.69 -20.74
CA ALA A 22 -17.43 5.81 -21.15
C ALA A 22 -18.26 7.07 -21.42
N ILE A 23 -17.91 8.19 -20.79
CA ILE A 23 -18.45 9.53 -21.10
C ILE A 23 -17.33 10.34 -21.74
N PRO A 24 -17.49 10.90 -22.96
CA PRO A 24 -16.47 11.74 -23.55
C PRO A 24 -16.51 13.14 -22.94
N ALA A 25 -15.43 13.59 -22.32
CA ALA A 25 -15.25 14.97 -21.89
C ALA A 25 -14.57 15.80 -22.97
N ALA A 26 -15.12 16.98 -23.23
CA ALA A 26 -14.67 17.96 -24.20
C ALA A 26 -13.31 18.58 -23.80
N GLY A 27 -12.50 18.88 -24.82
CA GLY A 27 -11.12 19.26 -24.73
C GLY A 27 -10.79 20.52 -23.92
N SER A 28 -9.71 20.40 -23.17
CA SER A 28 -8.80 21.50 -22.90
C SER A 28 -7.43 21.06 -23.42
N SER A 29 -6.79 21.91 -24.24
CA SER A 29 -5.43 21.73 -24.71
C SER A 29 -4.46 21.97 -23.55
N GLY A 30 -4.37 21.00 -22.64
CA GLY A 30 -3.35 20.86 -21.64
C GLY A 30 -2.26 19.97 -22.21
N GLN A 31 -1.03 20.37 -22.05
CA GLN A 31 0.18 19.61 -22.29
C GLN A 31 -0.04 18.18 -21.76
N ALA A 32 0.04 17.18 -22.61
CA ALA A 32 -0.18 15.80 -22.21
C ALA A 32 0.86 15.44 -21.15
N SER A 33 0.46 15.44 -19.88
CA SER A 33 1.25 14.85 -18.83
C SER A 33 1.49 13.38 -19.23
N LYS A 34 2.73 12.94 -19.21
CA LYS A 34 3.05 11.53 -19.49
C LYS A 34 2.70 10.72 -18.26
N ASP A 35 1.42 10.46 -18.07
CA ASP A 35 0.97 9.56 -17.02
C ASP A 35 1.66 8.21 -17.20
N ARG A 36 2.39 7.79 -16.19
CA ARG A 36 3.12 6.52 -16.19
C ARG A 36 2.49 5.57 -15.20
N THR A 37 1.93 4.48 -15.72
CA THR A 37 1.38 3.41 -14.89
C THR A 37 2.27 2.18 -14.95
N PHE A 38 2.55 1.59 -13.79
CA PHE A 38 3.21 0.29 -13.69
C PHE A 38 2.73 -0.49 -12.48
N ARG A 39 2.85 -1.82 -12.57
CA ARG A 39 2.33 -2.74 -11.55
C ARG A 39 3.45 -3.62 -11.01
N VAL A 40 3.43 -3.86 -9.70
CA VAL A 40 4.33 -4.78 -9.00
C VAL A 40 3.56 -5.66 -8.03
N THR A 41 4.12 -6.83 -7.74
CA THR A 41 3.68 -7.69 -6.65
C THR A 41 4.51 -7.36 -5.42
N ALA A 42 3.86 -7.07 -4.30
CA ALA A 42 4.50 -6.75 -3.04
C ALA A 42 4.42 -7.96 -2.10
N THR A 43 5.55 -8.43 -1.64
CA THR A 43 5.65 -9.51 -0.65
C THR A 43 6.14 -8.92 0.67
N VAL A 44 5.56 -9.34 1.78
CA VAL A 44 6.06 -8.98 3.12
C VAL A 44 6.91 -10.13 3.62
N THR A 45 8.19 -9.88 3.86
CA THR A 45 9.17 -10.86 4.37
C THR A 45 9.57 -10.61 5.81
N GLU A 46 9.41 -9.38 6.27
CA GLU A 46 9.64 -8.96 7.65
C GLU A 46 8.43 -8.19 8.15
N VAL A 47 7.96 -8.52 9.35
CA VAL A 47 6.85 -7.81 10.00
C VAL A 47 7.03 -7.83 11.51
N SER A 48 6.77 -6.70 12.15
CA SER A 48 6.75 -6.56 13.62
C SER A 48 5.52 -5.75 14.04
N GLN A 49 4.90 -6.16 15.14
CA GLN A 49 3.90 -5.38 15.85
C GLN A 49 4.52 -4.86 17.13
N ILE A 50 4.38 -3.58 17.39
CA ILE A 50 4.92 -2.87 18.54
C ILE A 50 3.72 -2.38 19.36
N ASP A 51 3.57 -2.95 20.54
CA ASP A 51 2.56 -2.58 21.53
C ASP A 51 3.14 -1.44 22.39
N LEU A 52 2.60 -0.24 22.24
CA LEU A 52 3.04 0.97 22.92
C LEU A 52 1.99 1.37 23.98
N GLY A 53 2.45 1.58 25.21
CA GLY A 53 1.58 1.99 26.31
C GLY A 53 1.11 0.82 27.19
N ALA A 54 -0.18 0.77 27.51
CA ALA A 54 -0.75 -0.33 28.28
C ALA A 54 -0.90 -1.58 27.40
N PRO A 55 -0.71 -2.80 27.95
CA PRO A 55 -0.84 -4.03 27.15
C PRO A 55 -2.19 -4.15 26.45
N GLY A 56 -2.16 -4.42 25.15
CA GLY A 56 -3.34 -4.57 24.30
C GLY A 56 -3.51 -3.38 23.35
N PRO A 57 -4.52 -3.41 22.46
CA PRO A 57 -4.69 -2.37 21.44
C PRO A 57 -4.78 -0.97 22.02
N SER A 58 -3.88 -0.09 21.59
CA SER A 58 -3.83 1.30 22.03
C SER A 58 -3.54 2.27 20.87
N LEU A 59 -3.81 3.55 21.09
CA LEU A 59 -3.39 4.60 20.16
C LEU A 59 -1.86 4.69 20.18
N GLY A 60 -1.27 4.76 19.00
CA GLY A 60 0.18 4.80 18.84
C GLY A 60 0.81 3.43 18.60
N ASP A 61 0.10 2.32 18.79
CA ASP A 61 0.62 0.99 18.43
C ASP A 61 1.03 0.97 16.95
N GLU A 62 2.13 0.28 16.67
CA GLU A 62 2.70 0.27 15.34
C GLU A 62 2.75 -1.13 14.73
N ILE A 63 2.59 -1.17 13.42
CA ILE A 63 2.98 -2.28 12.57
C ILE A 63 4.06 -1.81 11.63
N VAL A 64 5.18 -2.50 11.63
CA VAL A 64 6.33 -2.22 10.76
C VAL A 64 6.54 -3.42 9.86
N PHE A 65 6.67 -3.19 8.56
CA PHE A 65 6.95 -4.29 7.63
C PHE A 65 7.83 -3.87 6.46
N SER A 66 8.50 -4.88 5.88
CA SER A 66 9.31 -4.70 4.70
C SER A 66 9.28 -5.93 3.80
N GLY A 67 9.74 -5.77 2.55
CA GLY A 67 9.87 -6.88 1.64
C GLY A 67 10.10 -6.49 0.19
N PRO A 68 10.37 -7.48 -0.69
CA PRO A 68 10.66 -7.25 -2.09
C PRO A 68 9.43 -6.84 -2.88
N LEU A 69 9.68 -6.04 -3.93
CA LEU A 69 8.74 -5.73 -5.00
C LEU A 69 9.13 -6.53 -6.24
N LEU A 70 8.19 -7.27 -6.80
CA LEU A 70 8.43 -8.17 -7.92
C LEU A 70 7.64 -7.74 -9.16
N GLN A 71 8.26 -7.87 -10.33
CA GLN A 71 7.60 -7.73 -11.62
C GLN A 71 8.00 -8.89 -12.52
N GLY A 72 7.02 -9.63 -13.04
CA GLY A 72 7.30 -10.84 -13.81
C GLY A 72 8.11 -11.90 -13.05
N GLY A 73 7.98 -11.98 -11.72
CA GLY A 73 8.72 -12.90 -10.87
C GLY A 73 10.15 -12.46 -10.50
N HIS A 74 10.63 -11.34 -11.05
CA HIS A 74 11.95 -10.78 -10.73
C HIS A 74 11.84 -9.62 -9.75
N GLN A 75 12.78 -9.54 -8.80
CA GLN A 75 12.85 -8.41 -7.89
C GLN A 75 13.25 -7.14 -8.65
N VAL A 76 12.39 -6.13 -8.60
CA VAL A 76 12.60 -4.82 -9.21
C VAL A 76 12.78 -3.70 -8.19
N GLY A 77 12.52 -3.99 -6.91
CA GLY A 77 12.60 -3.01 -5.84
C GLY A 77 12.39 -3.64 -4.46
N HIS A 78 12.24 -2.76 -3.48
CA HIS A 78 11.99 -3.10 -2.09
C HIS A 78 11.01 -2.09 -1.49
N GLN A 79 10.18 -2.53 -0.54
CA GLN A 79 9.28 -1.66 0.22
C GLN A 79 9.60 -1.70 1.70
N GLY A 80 9.35 -0.58 2.38
CA GLY A 80 9.30 -0.49 3.83
C GLY A 80 8.15 0.42 4.23
N ALA A 81 7.41 0.05 5.27
CA ALA A 81 6.29 0.83 5.75
C ALA A 81 6.14 0.74 7.27
N VAL A 82 5.57 1.80 7.83
CA VAL A 82 5.08 1.83 9.20
C VAL A 82 3.63 2.29 9.19
N GLY A 83 2.79 1.60 9.95
CA GLY A 83 1.41 1.97 10.23
C GLY A 83 1.25 2.23 11.72
N THR A 84 0.78 3.43 12.08
CA THR A 84 0.52 3.82 13.46
C THR A 84 -0.97 3.87 13.72
N THR A 85 -1.47 3.18 14.74
CA THR A 85 -2.88 3.17 15.12
C THR A 85 -3.32 4.56 15.56
N VAL A 86 -4.28 5.14 14.85
CA VAL A 86 -4.83 6.49 15.12
C VAL A 86 -6.29 6.48 15.57
N SER A 87 -7.00 5.37 15.41
CA SER A 87 -8.38 5.21 15.89
C SER A 87 -8.66 3.76 16.24
N LEU A 88 -8.93 3.49 17.52
CA LEU A 88 -9.39 2.18 17.98
C LEU A 88 -10.86 1.92 17.58
N GLN A 89 -11.68 2.97 17.65
CA GLN A 89 -13.10 2.86 17.33
C GLN A 89 -13.35 2.49 15.85
N ARG A 90 -12.54 3.05 14.95
CA ARG A 90 -12.64 2.84 13.51
C ARG A 90 -11.67 1.79 12.98
N HIS A 91 -10.81 1.26 13.86
CA HIS A 91 -9.71 0.35 13.49
C HIS A 91 -8.81 0.93 12.39
N GLU A 92 -8.44 2.22 12.52
CA GLU A 92 -7.65 2.92 11.52
C GLU A 92 -6.20 3.12 11.96
N ALA A 93 -5.30 2.96 10.99
CA ALA A 93 -3.89 3.32 11.12
C ALA A 93 -3.46 4.27 10.00
N GLN A 94 -2.61 5.23 10.35
CA GLN A 94 -1.89 6.06 9.40
C GLN A 94 -0.67 5.28 8.90
N PHE A 95 -0.62 4.98 7.60
CA PHE A 95 0.52 4.35 6.96
C PHE A 95 1.41 5.37 6.25
N ILE A 96 2.71 5.20 6.42
CA ILE A 96 3.77 5.86 5.65
C ILE A 96 4.61 4.74 5.02
N ALA A 97 4.81 4.81 3.71
CA ALA A 97 5.55 3.82 2.95
C ALA A 97 6.60 4.45 2.05
N THR A 98 7.70 3.73 1.84
CA THR A 98 8.73 4.05 0.86
C THR A 98 8.97 2.84 -0.04
N TYR A 99 8.94 3.08 -1.34
CA TYR A 99 9.21 2.09 -2.38
C TYR A 99 10.50 2.46 -3.09
N SER A 100 11.52 1.62 -2.94
CA SER A 100 12.85 1.82 -3.53
C SER A 100 12.97 1.01 -4.81
N PHE A 101 13.28 1.67 -5.92
CA PHE A 101 13.51 1.07 -7.23
C PHE A 101 14.89 1.45 -7.77
N SER A 102 15.32 0.81 -8.86
CA SER A 102 16.50 1.25 -9.59
C SER A 102 16.31 2.70 -10.10
N GLY A 103 17.15 3.59 -9.60
CA GLY A 103 17.18 5.01 -9.99
C GLY A 103 16.39 5.96 -9.10
N GLY A 104 15.80 5.50 -7.97
CA GLY A 104 15.17 6.40 -7.00
C GLY A 104 14.11 5.73 -6.13
N GLN A 105 13.44 6.55 -5.35
CA GLN A 105 12.39 6.12 -4.41
C GLN A 105 11.09 6.87 -4.66
N ILE A 106 9.97 6.25 -4.30
CA ILE A 106 8.64 6.86 -4.22
C ILE A 106 8.19 6.78 -2.77
N THR A 107 7.70 7.89 -2.22
CA THR A 107 7.09 7.96 -0.89
C THR A 107 5.58 8.08 -1.01
N ALA A 108 4.85 7.48 -0.08
CA ALA A 108 3.40 7.49 -0.10
C ALA A 108 2.80 7.37 1.30
N GLN A 109 1.53 7.80 1.46
CA GLN A 109 0.81 7.69 2.72
C GLN A 109 -0.69 7.49 2.51
N ALA A 110 -1.34 6.84 3.49
CA ALA A 110 -2.79 6.66 3.53
C ALA A 110 -3.30 6.43 4.96
N LEU A 111 -4.57 6.73 5.19
CA LEU A 111 -5.32 6.23 6.34
C LEU A 111 -6.01 4.93 5.94
N VAL A 112 -5.72 3.83 6.65
CA VAL A 112 -6.14 2.49 6.26
C VAL A 112 -6.93 1.83 7.38
N ILE A 113 -8.02 1.14 7.05
CA ILE A 113 -8.78 0.31 8.01
C ILE A 113 -8.02 -1.00 8.19
N LEU A 114 -7.54 -1.25 9.40
CA LEU A 114 -6.80 -2.46 9.75
C LEU A 114 -7.68 -3.71 9.61
N GLY A 115 -7.12 -4.75 8.98
CA GLY A 115 -7.83 -6.01 8.75
C GLY A 115 -8.83 -5.99 7.58
N SER A 116 -8.97 -4.87 6.86
CA SER A 116 -9.78 -4.81 5.64
C SER A 116 -9.04 -5.50 4.49
N ALA A 117 -9.75 -6.36 3.75
CA ALA A 117 -9.28 -6.95 2.50
C ALA A 117 -9.76 -6.17 1.25
N ALA A 118 -10.53 -5.09 1.45
CA ALA A 118 -11.00 -4.26 0.35
C ALA A 118 -9.82 -3.51 -0.31
N PRO A 119 -9.83 -3.33 -1.62
CA PRO A 119 -8.88 -2.45 -2.31
C PRO A 119 -8.96 -1.03 -1.76
N TYR A 120 -7.82 -0.33 -1.74
CA TYR A 120 -7.73 1.07 -1.32
C TYR A 120 -6.64 1.81 -2.10
N GLU A 121 -6.71 3.12 -2.06
CA GLU A 121 -5.77 4.02 -2.72
C GLU A 121 -4.82 4.65 -1.71
N VAL A 122 -3.58 4.89 -2.13
CA VAL A 122 -2.53 5.52 -1.33
C VAL A 122 -1.98 6.70 -2.11
N ALA A 123 -1.99 7.90 -1.51
CA ALA A 123 -1.45 9.08 -2.15
C ALA A 123 0.07 9.03 -2.25
N ILE A 124 0.63 9.30 -3.42
CA ILE A 124 2.06 9.51 -3.61
C ILE A 124 2.42 10.90 -3.10
N THR A 125 3.32 10.97 -2.13
CA THR A 125 3.72 12.20 -1.45
C THR A 125 5.02 12.79 -1.97
N GLY A 126 5.73 12.07 -2.84
CA GLY A 126 6.96 12.52 -3.47
C GLY A 126 7.84 11.38 -3.95
N GLY A 127 9.06 11.73 -4.33
CA GLY A 127 10.05 10.77 -4.77
C GLY A 127 11.43 11.39 -4.90
N THR A 128 12.41 10.55 -5.22
CA THR A 128 13.81 10.94 -5.41
C THR A 128 14.37 10.36 -6.71
N GLY A 129 15.48 10.91 -7.20
CA GLY A 129 16.14 10.46 -8.42
C GLY A 129 15.22 10.57 -9.63
N LYS A 130 15.02 9.49 -10.39
CA LYS A 130 14.11 9.48 -11.55
C LYS A 130 12.62 9.64 -11.19
N TYR A 131 12.29 9.68 -9.90
CA TYR A 131 10.95 9.90 -9.37
C TYR A 131 10.83 11.25 -8.63
N GLU A 132 11.84 12.14 -8.79
CA GLU A 132 11.78 13.49 -8.21
C GLU A 132 10.51 14.21 -8.68
N GLY A 133 9.78 14.81 -7.71
CA GLY A 133 8.50 15.46 -7.98
C GLY A 133 7.32 14.54 -8.22
N ALA A 134 7.47 13.22 -8.05
CA ALA A 134 6.38 12.26 -8.25
C ALA A 134 5.12 12.63 -7.47
N LYS A 135 3.98 12.55 -8.14
CA LYS A 135 2.61 12.72 -7.63
C LYS A 135 1.74 11.63 -8.22
N GLY A 136 0.51 11.54 -7.71
CA GLY A 136 -0.47 10.57 -8.14
C GLY A 136 -0.87 9.63 -7.01
N GLU A 137 -1.18 8.39 -7.35
CA GLU A 137 -1.71 7.42 -6.40
C GLU A 137 -1.19 6.01 -6.67
N ILE A 138 -1.40 5.15 -5.70
CA ILE A 138 -1.12 3.72 -5.79
C ILE A 138 -2.39 2.98 -5.45
N ASP A 139 -2.95 2.21 -6.39
CA ASP A 139 -3.99 1.24 -6.09
C ASP A 139 -3.37 0.05 -5.37
N VAL A 140 -3.90 -0.26 -4.21
CA VAL A 140 -3.47 -1.40 -3.40
C VAL A 140 -4.56 -2.47 -3.40
N LEU A 141 -4.24 -3.65 -3.92
CA LEU A 141 -5.00 -4.86 -3.67
C LEU A 141 -4.28 -5.64 -2.57
N PRO A 142 -4.84 -5.69 -1.34
CA PRO A 142 -4.17 -6.34 -0.22
C PRO A 142 -3.91 -7.82 -0.44
N ALA A 143 -2.90 -8.35 0.25
CA ALA A 143 -2.71 -9.80 0.38
C ALA A 143 -3.94 -10.45 1.05
N THR A 144 -4.24 -11.69 0.67
CA THR A 144 -5.34 -12.48 1.22
C THR A 144 -4.81 -13.81 1.75
N ALA A 145 -5.63 -14.60 2.45
CA ALA A 145 -5.22 -15.92 2.92
C ALA A 145 -4.89 -16.89 1.76
N THR A 146 -5.48 -16.68 0.59
CA THR A 146 -5.24 -17.49 -0.61
C THR A 146 -4.14 -16.90 -1.50
N ASN A 147 -3.81 -15.63 -1.36
CA ASN A 147 -2.71 -14.97 -2.04
C ASN A 147 -1.94 -14.11 -1.03
N PRO A 148 -0.77 -14.57 -0.54
CA PRO A 148 0.01 -13.87 0.48
C PRO A 148 0.68 -12.59 -0.04
N ASN A 149 0.56 -12.29 -1.34
CA ASN A 149 1.16 -11.13 -1.97
C ASN A 149 0.11 -10.07 -2.25
N GLY A 150 0.43 -8.81 -1.92
CA GLY A 150 -0.33 -7.66 -2.37
C GLY A 150 0.02 -7.29 -3.81
N ILE A 151 -0.85 -6.51 -4.45
CA ILE A 151 -0.59 -5.95 -5.77
C ILE A 151 -0.65 -4.44 -5.65
N LEU A 152 0.38 -3.77 -6.14
CA LEU A 152 0.48 -2.32 -6.18
C LEU A 152 0.49 -1.85 -7.64
N THR A 153 -0.44 -0.97 -7.99
CA THR A 153 -0.45 -0.30 -9.29
C THR A 153 -0.16 1.18 -9.06
N PHE A 154 0.99 1.63 -9.52
CA PHE A 154 1.44 3.01 -9.41
C PHE A 154 0.90 3.82 -10.59
N HIS A 155 0.21 4.91 -10.32
CA HIS A 155 -0.27 5.91 -11.28
C HIS A 155 0.48 7.21 -11.03
N LEU A 156 1.59 7.40 -11.75
CA LEU A 156 2.41 8.60 -11.64
C LEU A 156 1.91 9.66 -12.62
N GLN A 157 1.78 10.88 -12.12
CA GLN A 157 1.48 12.10 -12.89
C GLN A 157 2.74 12.97 -12.93
N ASP A 158 3.11 13.44 -14.09
CA ASP A 158 4.23 14.37 -14.31
C ASP A 158 3.81 15.82 -14.04
#